data_59583daae81688ddbdbf7715077847be
#
_entry.id   59583daae81688ddbdbf7715077847be
#
_cell.length_a   1.000
_cell.length_b   1.000
_cell.length_c   1.000
_cell.angle_alpha   90.00
_cell.angle_beta   90.00
_cell.angle_gamma   90.00
#
_symmetry.space_group_name_H-M   'P 1'
#
loop_
_entity.id
_entity.type
_entity.pdbx_description
1 polymer ?
#
loop_
_entity_poly.entity_id
_entity_poly.type
_entity_poly.pdbx_seq_one_letter_code
_entity_poly.pdbx_strand_id
1 'polypeptide(L)'
;SLRYDLTAPLARYVAKNYLEIPKPFKRYQLGTVWRNEKPGPGRFREFLQFDADFVGTKSLQADAELCVMISEILEKCGLGKKEYIIKISSRKITEELFKKINIDSNEQKLITLRALDKIDRLGWEGVRQLLSEGRKDKSGDFTKGANLSSSNVEIIENELNKKTPETEDLLEILKIFEDYNFNNFEFDPSIIRGLEY
;
A
#
# COMPACT_ATOMS: atom_id res chain seq x y z
N SER A 1 -1.84 -5.53 27.28
CA SER A 1 -0.76 -5.30 26.30
C SER A 1 -0.85 -3.89 25.73
N LEU A 2 0.27 -3.31 25.35
CA LEU A 2 0.32 -2.04 24.65
C LEU A 2 -0.24 -2.20 23.22
N ARG A 3 -0.96 -1.19 22.72
CA ARG A 3 -1.52 -1.24 21.37
C ARG A 3 -0.46 -0.98 20.31
N TYR A 4 -0.45 -1.82 19.29
CA TYR A 4 0.48 -1.74 18.16
C TYR A 4 0.05 -0.71 17.11
N ASP A 5 -1.27 -0.53 16.95
CA ASP A 5 -1.91 0.38 16.01
C ASP A 5 -3.24 0.92 16.57
N LEU A 6 -3.93 1.76 15.79
CA LEU A 6 -5.26 2.26 16.11
C LEU A 6 -6.37 1.51 15.34
N THR A 7 -6.02 0.66 14.37
CA THR A 7 -6.95 -0.09 13.51
C THR A 7 -7.61 -1.24 14.26
N ALA A 8 -6.85 -2.02 15.06
CA ALA A 8 -7.42 -3.13 15.84
C ALA A 8 -8.44 -2.65 16.89
N PRO A 9 -8.19 -1.53 17.65
CA PRO A 9 -9.22 -0.93 18.49
C PRO A 9 -10.45 -0.46 17.73
N LEU A 10 -10.30 0.12 16.53
CA LEU A 10 -11.41 0.50 15.65
C LEU A 10 -12.23 -0.73 15.24
N ALA A 11 -11.58 -1.78 14.76
CA ALA A 11 -12.26 -2.99 14.34
C ALA A 11 -13.10 -3.59 15.48
N ARG A 12 -12.57 -3.61 16.70
CA ARG A 12 -13.31 -4.04 17.90
C ARG A 12 -14.50 -3.14 18.20
N TYR A 13 -14.33 -1.83 18.12
CA TYR A 13 -15.41 -0.87 18.34
C TYR A 13 -16.52 -1.05 17.32
N VAL A 14 -16.18 -1.12 16.05
CA VAL A 14 -17.12 -1.32 14.95
C VAL A 14 -17.88 -2.64 15.11
N ALA A 15 -17.16 -3.74 15.40
CA ALA A 15 -17.79 -5.05 15.59
C ALA A 15 -18.81 -5.04 16.74
N LYS A 16 -18.48 -4.36 17.85
CA LYS A 16 -19.36 -4.27 19.02
C LYS A 16 -20.60 -3.40 18.76
N ASN A 17 -20.48 -2.32 17.98
CA ASN A 17 -21.52 -1.32 17.79
C ASN A 17 -22.05 -1.29 16.36
N TYR A 18 -21.87 -2.36 15.59
CA TYR A 18 -22.10 -2.39 14.14
C TYR A 18 -23.50 -1.93 13.70
N LEU A 19 -24.52 -2.28 14.49
CA LEU A 19 -25.92 -1.92 14.19
C LEU A 19 -26.28 -0.48 14.62
N GLU A 20 -25.50 0.14 15.50
CA GLU A 20 -25.77 1.45 16.09
C GLU A 20 -25.04 2.58 15.38
N ILE A 21 -23.88 2.28 14.77
CA ILE A 21 -23.09 3.30 14.08
C ILE A 21 -23.68 3.63 12.70
N PRO A 22 -23.72 4.93 12.31
CA PRO A 22 -24.13 5.34 10.96
C PRO A 22 -23.15 4.84 9.90
N LYS A 23 -23.61 4.61 8.68
CA LYS A 23 -22.79 4.19 7.54
C LYS A 23 -22.94 5.14 6.38
N PRO A 24 -21.85 5.56 5.74
CA PRO A 24 -20.47 5.28 6.09
C PRO A 24 -20.05 5.91 7.42
N PHE A 25 -19.35 5.14 8.25
CA PHE A 25 -18.77 5.65 9.49
C PHE A 25 -17.39 6.24 9.19
N LYS A 26 -17.30 7.57 9.30
CA LYS A 26 -16.06 8.33 9.12
C LYS A 26 -15.51 8.69 10.49
N ARG A 27 -14.24 8.40 10.72
CA ARG A 27 -13.58 8.81 11.95
C ARG A 27 -12.12 9.18 11.71
N TYR A 28 -11.57 9.97 12.59
CA TYR A 28 -10.13 10.11 12.77
C TYR A 28 -9.75 9.87 14.23
N GLN A 29 -8.52 9.49 14.46
CA GLN A 29 -7.98 9.26 15.80
C GLN A 29 -6.50 9.62 15.86
N LEU A 30 -6.11 10.32 16.92
CA LEU A 30 -4.71 10.54 17.27
C LEU A 30 -4.43 9.75 18.56
N GLY A 31 -3.32 9.01 18.61
CA GLY A 31 -2.98 8.25 19.81
C GLY A 31 -1.59 7.63 19.75
N THR A 32 -1.03 7.42 20.94
CA THR A 32 0.25 6.74 21.08
C THR A 32 0.13 5.26 20.77
N VAL A 33 1.08 4.74 19.99
CA VAL A 33 1.23 3.31 19.68
C VAL A 33 2.65 2.84 19.98
N TRP A 34 2.81 1.52 20.16
CA TRP A 34 4.07 0.91 20.56
C TRP A 34 4.43 -0.24 19.62
N ARG A 35 5.63 -0.16 19.02
CA ARG A 35 6.15 -1.19 18.13
C ARG A 35 7.52 -1.66 18.58
N ASN A 36 7.73 -2.97 18.63
CA ASN A 36 9.03 -3.53 19.01
C ASN A 36 10.00 -3.57 17.82
N GLU A 37 10.19 -2.42 17.17
CA GLU A 37 11.13 -2.26 16.06
C GLU A 37 12.52 -1.84 16.56
N LYS A 38 13.53 -2.07 15.73
CA LYS A 38 14.87 -1.55 16.00
C LYS A 38 14.85 -0.03 15.85
N PRO A 39 15.19 0.74 16.92
CA PRO A 39 15.22 2.20 16.84
C PRO A 39 16.23 2.72 15.83
N GLY A 40 15.92 3.87 15.22
CA GLY A 40 16.78 4.56 14.27
C GLY A 40 16.32 6.01 14.04
N PRO A 41 16.98 6.78 13.19
CA PRO A 41 16.56 8.12 12.84
C PRO A 41 15.11 8.13 12.33
N GLY A 42 14.22 8.91 12.99
CA GLY A 42 12.80 8.96 12.67
C GLY A 42 11.99 7.69 12.98
N ARG A 43 12.58 6.68 13.66
CA ARG A 43 11.94 5.40 13.97
C ARG A 43 12.03 5.12 15.46
N PHE A 44 10.90 5.25 16.15
CA PHE A 44 10.79 5.11 17.60
C PHE A 44 9.91 3.91 17.96
N ARG A 45 10.13 3.34 19.14
CA ARG A 45 9.28 2.25 19.69
C ARG A 45 7.95 2.75 20.21
N GLU A 46 7.91 4.01 20.65
CA GLU A 46 6.71 4.73 21.04
C GLU A 46 6.60 5.99 20.17
N PHE A 47 5.45 6.19 19.54
CA PHE A 47 5.19 7.36 18.70
C PHE A 47 3.70 7.67 18.62
N LEU A 48 3.39 8.87 18.22
CA LEU A 48 2.04 9.33 18.00
C LEU A 48 1.61 8.97 16.57
N GLN A 49 0.51 8.22 16.45
CA GLN A 49 -0.09 7.82 15.17
C GLN A 49 -1.39 8.59 14.97
N PHE A 50 -1.59 9.12 13.78
CA PHE A 50 -2.86 9.67 13.32
C PHE A 50 -3.46 8.74 12.27
N ASP A 51 -4.70 8.30 12.49
CA ASP A 51 -5.46 7.47 11.56
C ASP A 51 -6.75 8.17 11.16
N ALA A 52 -7.12 8.04 9.89
CA ALA A 52 -8.42 8.42 9.37
C ALA A 52 -9.01 7.24 8.59
N ASP A 53 -10.26 6.88 8.90
CA ASP A 53 -10.88 5.68 8.42
C ASP A 53 -12.30 5.93 7.92
N PHE A 54 -12.68 5.19 6.87
CA PHE A 54 -14.04 5.00 6.41
C PHE A 54 -14.45 3.54 6.60
N VAL A 55 -15.60 3.30 7.21
CA VAL A 55 -16.11 1.95 7.44
C VAL A 55 -17.54 1.83 6.93
N GLY A 56 -17.83 0.74 6.21
CA GLY A 56 -19.18 0.42 5.75
C GLY A 56 -19.57 1.08 4.43
N THR A 57 -18.60 1.40 3.57
CA THR A 57 -18.82 1.83 2.19
C THR A 57 -17.94 1.05 1.22
N LYS A 58 -18.41 0.93 -0.01
CA LYS A 58 -17.63 0.41 -1.17
C LYS A 58 -17.36 1.51 -2.20
N SER A 59 -17.77 2.75 -1.90
CA SER A 59 -17.61 3.88 -2.80
C SER A 59 -16.14 4.29 -2.91
N LEU A 60 -15.64 4.42 -4.11
CA LEU A 60 -14.29 4.93 -4.41
C LEU A 60 -14.14 6.42 -4.04
N GLN A 61 -15.26 7.11 -3.81
CA GLN A 61 -15.27 8.44 -3.23
C GLN A 61 -14.54 8.50 -1.88
N ALA A 62 -14.63 7.42 -1.07
CA ALA A 62 -13.92 7.34 0.21
C ALA A 62 -12.41 7.29 0.03
N ASP A 63 -11.93 6.51 -0.94
CA ASP A 63 -10.49 6.41 -1.25
C ASP A 63 -9.95 7.74 -1.78
N ALA A 64 -10.69 8.39 -2.68
CA ALA A 64 -10.33 9.69 -3.21
C ALA A 64 -10.30 10.78 -2.12
N GLU A 65 -11.32 10.82 -1.25
CA GLU A 65 -11.39 11.77 -0.12
C GLU A 65 -10.18 11.60 0.83
N LEU A 66 -9.73 10.36 1.09
CA LEU A 66 -8.52 10.12 1.89
C LEU A 66 -7.27 10.69 1.22
N CYS A 67 -7.11 10.56 -0.09
CA CYS A 67 -5.98 11.12 -0.83
C CYS A 67 -5.95 12.65 -0.73
N VAL A 68 -7.09 13.29 -0.94
CA VAL A 68 -7.23 14.75 -0.82
C VAL A 68 -6.94 15.21 0.61
N MET A 69 -7.51 14.52 1.61
CA MET A 69 -7.29 14.84 3.04
C MET A 69 -5.82 14.72 3.44
N ILE A 70 -5.09 13.68 3.00
CA ILE A 70 -3.65 13.54 3.27
C ILE A 70 -2.89 14.73 2.68
N SER A 71 -3.22 15.14 1.46
CA SER A 71 -2.62 16.29 0.80
C SER A 71 -2.83 17.58 1.61
N GLU A 72 -4.07 17.85 2.03
CA GLU A 72 -4.40 19.02 2.86
C GLU A 72 -3.67 19.01 4.21
N ILE A 73 -3.54 17.85 4.85
CA ILE A 73 -2.80 17.70 6.11
C ILE A 73 -1.32 18.05 5.91
N LEU A 74 -0.69 17.53 4.85
CA LEU A 74 0.71 17.79 4.56
C LEU A 74 0.95 19.29 4.30
N GLU A 75 0.07 19.94 3.55
CA GLU A 75 0.15 21.39 3.31
C GLU A 75 -0.02 22.20 4.62
N LYS A 76 -0.97 21.82 5.47
CA LYS A 76 -1.16 22.44 6.79
C LYS A 76 0.02 22.19 7.74
N CYS A 77 0.76 21.12 7.56
CA CYS A 77 2.02 20.86 8.27
C CYS A 77 3.21 21.67 7.71
N GLY A 78 3.00 22.48 6.67
CA GLY A 78 3.99 23.37 6.11
C GLY A 78 4.73 22.85 4.87
N LEU A 79 4.34 21.68 4.33
CA LEU A 79 4.92 21.15 3.10
C LEU A 79 4.29 21.84 1.88
N GLY A 80 5.14 22.32 0.98
CA GLY A 80 4.70 22.82 -0.32
C GLY A 80 4.31 21.67 -1.27
N LYS A 81 3.39 21.93 -2.23
CA LYS A 81 2.92 20.92 -3.21
C LYS A 81 4.03 20.23 -4.00
N LYS A 82 5.22 20.83 -4.10
CA LYS A 82 6.37 20.24 -4.80
C LYS A 82 7.25 19.35 -3.89
N GLU A 83 6.96 19.32 -2.59
CA GLU A 83 7.77 18.59 -1.60
C GLU A 83 7.21 17.20 -1.27
N TYR A 84 6.04 16.86 -1.80
CA TYR A 84 5.42 15.55 -1.66
C TYR A 84 4.60 15.19 -2.90
N ILE A 85 4.30 13.92 -3.05
CA ILE A 85 3.38 13.37 -4.06
C ILE A 85 2.55 12.25 -3.44
N ILE A 86 1.25 12.23 -3.72
CA ILE A 86 0.37 11.13 -3.30
C ILE A 86 0.40 10.05 -4.37
N LYS A 87 0.97 8.91 -4.04
CA LYS A 87 1.03 7.78 -4.96
C LYS A 87 -0.18 6.88 -4.80
N ILE A 88 -0.80 6.50 -5.90
CA ILE A 88 -1.98 5.64 -5.94
C ILE A 88 -1.71 4.36 -6.72
N SER A 89 -2.32 3.27 -6.29
CA SER A 89 -2.28 1.96 -6.94
C SER A 89 -3.57 1.19 -6.66
N SER A 90 -3.78 0.07 -7.37
CA SER A 90 -4.90 -0.84 -7.13
C SER A 90 -4.43 -2.29 -6.97
N ARG A 91 -5.05 -3.02 -6.04
CA ARG A 91 -4.82 -4.46 -5.89
C ARG A 91 -5.25 -5.27 -7.11
N LYS A 92 -6.20 -4.77 -7.90
CA LYS A 92 -6.63 -5.41 -9.16
C LYS A 92 -5.46 -5.62 -10.12
N ILE A 93 -4.50 -4.68 -10.14
CA ILE A 93 -3.29 -4.79 -10.97
C ILE A 93 -2.53 -6.08 -10.65
N THR A 94 -2.29 -6.35 -9.36
CA THR A 94 -1.57 -7.57 -8.95
C THR A 94 -2.40 -8.83 -9.13
N GLU A 95 -3.72 -8.77 -8.95
CA GLU A 95 -4.63 -9.89 -9.21
C GLU A 95 -4.67 -10.26 -10.69
N GLU A 96 -4.77 -9.29 -11.58
CA GLU A 96 -4.73 -9.48 -13.03
C GLU A 96 -3.36 -9.98 -13.49
N LEU A 97 -2.29 -9.42 -12.92
CA LEU A 97 -0.93 -9.85 -13.17
C LEU A 97 -0.74 -11.34 -12.83
N PHE A 98 -1.20 -11.79 -11.67
CA PHE A 98 -1.09 -13.20 -11.28
C PHE A 98 -1.88 -14.13 -12.19
N LYS A 99 -3.06 -13.71 -12.68
CA LYS A 99 -3.81 -14.45 -13.70
C LYS A 99 -3.02 -14.54 -15.01
N LYS A 100 -2.43 -13.43 -15.45
CA LYS A 100 -1.66 -13.35 -16.70
C LYS A 100 -0.42 -14.26 -16.70
N ILE A 101 0.23 -14.42 -15.56
CA ILE A 101 1.42 -15.27 -15.40
C ILE A 101 1.11 -16.65 -14.81
N ASN A 102 -0.18 -17.01 -14.67
CA ASN A 102 -0.68 -18.31 -14.21
C ASN A 102 -0.10 -18.72 -12.83
N ILE A 103 -0.08 -17.81 -11.87
CA ILE A 103 0.29 -18.12 -10.48
C ILE A 103 -0.99 -18.34 -9.66
N ASP A 104 -1.22 -19.58 -9.22
CA ASP A 104 -2.35 -19.95 -8.37
C ASP A 104 -1.97 -20.13 -6.89
N SER A 105 -0.74 -20.57 -6.62
CA SER A 105 -0.25 -20.79 -5.26
C SER A 105 -0.21 -19.52 -4.43
N ASN A 106 -0.94 -19.51 -3.31
CA ASN A 106 -0.91 -18.39 -2.36
C ASN A 106 0.48 -18.13 -1.78
N GLU A 107 1.27 -19.19 -1.55
CA GLU A 107 2.65 -19.05 -1.09
C GLU A 107 3.50 -18.31 -2.14
N GLN A 108 3.41 -18.71 -3.41
CA GLN A 108 4.16 -18.07 -4.48
C GLN A 108 3.72 -16.63 -4.72
N LYS A 109 2.40 -16.33 -4.65
CA LYS A 109 1.87 -14.96 -4.69
C LYS A 109 2.48 -14.10 -3.58
N LEU A 110 2.49 -14.60 -2.34
CA LEU A 110 3.04 -13.87 -1.20
C LEU A 110 4.54 -13.60 -1.33
N ILE A 111 5.33 -14.61 -1.77
CA ILE A 111 6.76 -14.43 -2.01
C ILE A 111 7.00 -13.37 -3.09
N THR A 112 6.21 -13.42 -4.19
CA THR A 112 6.27 -12.45 -5.28
C THR A 112 5.98 -11.03 -4.78
N LEU A 113 4.88 -10.84 -4.04
CA LEU A 113 4.52 -9.53 -3.48
C LEU A 113 5.58 -8.99 -2.52
N ARG A 114 6.13 -9.86 -1.64
CA ARG A 114 7.24 -9.49 -0.74
C ARG A 114 8.54 -9.14 -1.48
N ALA A 115 8.77 -9.71 -2.64
CA ALA A 115 9.88 -9.34 -3.50
C ALA A 115 9.66 -7.95 -4.11
N LEU A 116 8.46 -7.70 -4.64
CA LEU A 116 8.08 -6.43 -5.25
C LEU A 116 8.05 -5.27 -4.26
N ASP A 117 7.61 -5.47 -3.00
CA ASP A 117 7.65 -4.44 -1.94
C ASP A 117 9.08 -3.93 -1.63
N LYS A 118 10.10 -4.65 -2.11
CA LYS A 118 11.50 -4.25 -1.93
C LYS A 118 12.09 -3.45 -3.09
N ILE A 119 11.27 -3.10 -4.10
CA ILE A 119 11.76 -2.45 -5.32
C ILE A 119 12.46 -1.12 -5.04
N ASP A 120 11.90 -0.30 -4.15
CA ASP A 120 12.49 0.98 -3.74
C ASP A 120 13.88 0.84 -3.10
N ARG A 121 14.14 -0.30 -2.44
CA ARG A 121 15.38 -0.56 -1.72
C ARG A 121 16.41 -1.31 -2.55
N LEU A 122 15.97 -2.25 -3.38
CA LEU A 122 16.84 -3.18 -4.10
C LEU A 122 16.98 -2.88 -5.59
N GLY A 123 16.10 -2.01 -6.12
CA GLY A 123 15.96 -1.82 -7.56
C GLY A 123 15.48 -3.08 -8.29
N TRP A 124 15.25 -2.98 -9.59
CA TRP A 124 14.84 -4.12 -10.41
C TRP A 124 15.84 -5.27 -10.44
N GLU A 125 17.14 -4.98 -10.39
CA GLU A 125 18.18 -6.03 -10.37
C GLU A 125 18.02 -6.97 -9.17
N GLY A 126 17.87 -6.42 -7.97
CA GLY A 126 17.68 -7.21 -6.76
C GLY A 126 16.32 -7.89 -6.69
N VAL A 127 15.28 -7.24 -7.23
CA VAL A 127 13.92 -7.80 -7.27
C VAL A 127 13.85 -8.97 -8.26
N ARG A 128 14.46 -8.89 -9.45
CA ARG A 128 14.52 -10.00 -10.41
C ARG A 128 15.11 -11.27 -9.79
N GLN A 129 16.17 -11.14 -8.98
CA GLN A 129 16.75 -12.29 -8.24
C GLN A 129 15.75 -12.90 -7.28
N LEU A 130 15.00 -12.09 -6.52
CA LEU A 130 13.97 -12.54 -5.59
C LEU A 130 12.73 -13.12 -6.28
N LEU A 131 12.41 -12.66 -7.48
CA LEU A 131 11.34 -13.23 -8.31
C LEU A 131 11.75 -14.58 -8.91
N SER A 132 13.04 -14.79 -9.15
CA SER A 132 13.63 -16.04 -9.69
C SER A 132 14.05 -16.98 -8.55
N GLU A 133 15.30 -17.39 -8.49
CA GLU A 133 15.83 -18.39 -7.57
C GLU A 133 15.97 -17.90 -6.13
N GLY A 134 16.13 -16.61 -5.94
CA GLY A 134 16.39 -15.98 -4.65
C GLY A 134 17.68 -15.17 -4.64
N ARG A 135 17.99 -14.61 -3.46
CA ARG A 135 19.12 -13.68 -3.32
C ARG A 135 19.84 -13.86 -1.98
N LYS A 136 21.17 -13.78 -2.01
CA LYS A 136 21.98 -13.58 -0.81
C LYS A 136 22.11 -12.07 -0.53
N ASP A 137 21.92 -11.70 0.71
CA ASP A 137 22.17 -10.33 1.16
C ASP A 137 23.66 -10.08 1.46
N LYS A 138 23.97 -8.86 1.93
CA LYS A 138 25.36 -8.49 2.27
C LYS A 138 25.91 -9.23 3.49
N SER A 139 25.06 -9.80 4.35
CA SER A 139 25.44 -10.63 5.50
C SER A 139 25.67 -12.11 5.10
N GLY A 140 25.30 -12.48 3.88
CA GLY A 140 25.40 -13.85 3.39
C GLY A 140 24.10 -14.65 3.58
N ASP A 141 23.08 -14.07 4.20
CA ASP A 141 21.79 -14.73 4.42
C ASP A 141 21.04 -14.89 3.10
N PHE A 142 20.55 -16.10 2.84
CA PHE A 142 19.82 -16.41 1.62
C PHE A 142 18.33 -16.24 1.80
N THR A 143 17.72 -15.41 0.94
CA THR A 143 16.26 -15.29 0.82
C THR A 143 15.79 -16.09 -0.39
N LYS A 144 14.94 -17.11 -0.17
CA LYS A 144 14.33 -17.94 -1.21
C LYS A 144 13.50 -17.06 -2.16
N GLY A 145 13.61 -17.28 -3.45
CA GLY A 145 12.84 -16.59 -4.48
C GLY A 145 11.48 -17.23 -4.76
N ALA A 146 10.72 -16.57 -5.62
CA ALA A 146 9.41 -17.03 -6.08
C ALA A 146 9.48 -18.13 -7.16
N ASN A 147 10.66 -18.45 -7.67
CA ASN A 147 10.93 -19.42 -8.75
C ASN A 147 10.11 -19.16 -10.02
N LEU A 148 9.98 -17.89 -10.41
CA LEU A 148 9.33 -17.49 -11.64
C LEU A 148 10.25 -17.67 -12.84
N SER A 149 9.69 -18.00 -13.99
CA SER A 149 10.41 -18.02 -15.27
C SER A 149 10.84 -16.61 -15.67
N SER A 150 11.90 -16.51 -16.48
CA SER A 150 12.37 -15.20 -16.98
C SER A 150 11.27 -14.46 -17.75
N SER A 151 10.42 -15.16 -18.50
CA SER A 151 9.28 -14.55 -19.20
C SER A 151 8.25 -13.96 -18.23
N ASN A 152 7.96 -14.64 -17.13
CA ASN A 152 7.04 -14.12 -16.11
C ASN A 152 7.62 -12.90 -15.39
N VAL A 153 8.92 -12.89 -15.12
CA VAL A 153 9.61 -11.73 -14.53
C VAL A 153 9.55 -10.53 -15.47
N GLU A 154 9.74 -10.73 -16.77
CA GLU A 154 9.63 -9.67 -17.78
C GLU A 154 8.20 -9.11 -17.88
N ILE A 155 7.19 -9.98 -17.85
CA ILE A 155 5.78 -9.55 -17.81
C ILE A 155 5.51 -8.68 -16.57
N ILE A 156 5.96 -9.11 -15.40
CA ILE A 156 5.81 -8.34 -14.14
C ILE A 156 6.46 -6.96 -14.27
N GLU A 157 7.69 -6.91 -14.76
CA GLU A 157 8.43 -5.66 -14.90
C GLU A 157 7.73 -4.70 -15.87
N ASN A 158 7.24 -5.20 -17.00
CA ASN A 158 6.53 -4.40 -17.99
C ASN A 158 5.21 -3.85 -17.42
N GLU A 159 4.43 -4.66 -16.69
CA GLU A 159 3.19 -4.21 -16.06
C GLU A 159 3.44 -3.14 -14.99
N LEU A 160 4.45 -3.33 -14.14
CA LEU A 160 4.75 -2.40 -13.04
C LEU A 160 5.52 -1.14 -13.50
N ASN A 161 5.99 -1.08 -14.73
CA ASN A 161 6.56 0.12 -15.32
C ASN A 161 5.54 0.98 -16.08
N LYS A 162 4.28 0.57 -16.16
CA LYS A 162 3.22 1.36 -16.77
C LYS A 162 3.04 2.69 -16.03
N LYS A 163 2.77 3.75 -16.78
CA LYS A 163 2.59 5.11 -16.24
C LYS A 163 1.14 5.57 -16.24
N THR A 164 0.26 4.80 -16.89
CA THR A 164 -1.17 5.11 -16.99
C THR A 164 -1.99 4.01 -16.35
N PRO A 165 -2.96 4.33 -15.49
CA PRO A 165 -3.86 3.35 -14.92
C PRO A 165 -4.83 2.82 -15.98
N GLU A 166 -5.11 1.51 -15.91
CA GLU A 166 -6.02 0.82 -16.84
C GLU A 166 -7.22 0.18 -16.10
N THR A 167 -7.14 0.06 -14.77
CA THR A 167 -8.20 -0.57 -13.98
C THR A 167 -9.38 0.38 -13.78
N GLU A 168 -10.61 -0.15 -13.82
CA GLU A 168 -11.84 0.64 -13.71
C GLU A 168 -11.90 1.49 -12.44
N ASP A 169 -11.46 0.94 -11.31
CA ASP A 169 -11.45 1.64 -10.02
C ASP A 169 -10.51 2.85 -10.03
N LEU A 170 -9.32 2.73 -10.62
CA LEU A 170 -8.41 3.86 -10.75
C LEU A 170 -8.93 4.92 -11.72
N LEU A 171 -9.53 4.50 -12.84
CA LEU A 171 -10.15 5.44 -13.79
C LEU A 171 -11.31 6.22 -13.15
N GLU A 172 -12.09 5.57 -12.28
CA GLU A 172 -13.15 6.25 -11.52
C GLU A 172 -12.56 7.23 -10.49
N ILE A 173 -11.52 6.82 -9.74
CA ILE A 173 -10.82 7.70 -8.80
C ILE A 173 -10.25 8.94 -9.51
N LEU A 174 -9.68 8.79 -10.71
CA LEU A 174 -9.18 9.94 -11.47
C LEU A 174 -10.27 10.95 -11.81
N LYS A 175 -11.47 10.49 -12.18
CA LYS A 175 -12.62 11.40 -12.42
C LYS A 175 -13.01 12.13 -11.14
N ILE A 176 -13.03 11.44 -10.00
CA ILE A 176 -13.32 12.07 -8.71
C ILE A 176 -12.23 13.11 -8.35
N PHE A 177 -10.97 12.84 -8.65
CA PHE A 177 -9.88 13.82 -8.46
C PHE A 177 -10.07 15.08 -9.33
N GLU A 178 -10.56 14.92 -10.57
CA GLU A 178 -10.92 16.07 -11.42
C GLU A 178 -12.01 16.94 -10.76
N ASP A 179 -13.06 16.32 -10.19
CA ASP A 179 -14.12 17.03 -9.49
C ASP A 179 -13.62 17.80 -8.26
N TYR A 180 -12.59 17.27 -7.56
CA TYR A 180 -11.93 17.95 -6.46
C TYR A 180 -10.84 18.95 -6.88
N ASN A 181 -10.53 19.08 -8.17
CA ASN A 181 -9.35 19.78 -8.68
C ASN A 181 -8.05 19.31 -8.02
N PHE A 182 -7.98 18.00 -7.67
CA PHE A 182 -6.81 17.39 -7.05
C PHE A 182 -5.87 16.85 -8.10
N ASN A 183 -4.64 17.36 -8.13
CA ASN A 183 -3.64 17.03 -9.15
C ASN A 183 -2.25 16.65 -8.60
N ASN A 184 -2.09 16.63 -7.26
CA ASN A 184 -0.82 16.29 -6.61
C ASN A 184 -0.72 14.78 -6.33
N PHE A 185 -0.91 13.97 -7.37
CA PHE A 185 -0.80 12.51 -7.29
C PHE A 185 -0.03 11.93 -8.46
N GLU A 186 0.45 10.70 -8.28
CA GLU A 186 1.11 9.88 -9.29
C GLU A 186 0.56 8.45 -9.24
N PHE A 187 0.28 7.87 -10.40
CA PHE A 187 0.01 6.45 -10.51
C PHE A 187 1.32 5.66 -10.45
N ASP A 188 1.42 4.75 -9.49
CA ASP A 188 2.58 3.89 -9.30
C ASP A 188 2.14 2.44 -9.02
N PRO A 189 2.08 1.57 -10.04
CA PRO A 189 1.62 0.21 -9.88
C PRO A 189 2.57 -0.65 -9.02
N SER A 190 3.77 -0.18 -8.74
CA SER A 190 4.75 -0.89 -7.88
C SER A 190 4.43 -0.78 -6.39
N ILE A 191 3.48 0.08 -6.01
CA ILE A 191 3.05 0.18 -4.61
C ILE A 191 2.22 -1.04 -4.24
N ILE A 192 2.83 -1.92 -3.47
CA ILE A 192 2.23 -3.14 -2.96
C ILE A 192 2.32 -3.10 -1.44
N ARG A 193 1.18 -2.90 -0.77
CA ARG A 193 1.09 -2.74 0.69
C ARG A 193 0.00 -3.65 1.28
N GLY A 194 0.06 -3.88 2.59
CA GLY A 194 -0.97 -4.64 3.30
C GLY A 194 -0.95 -6.14 3.00
N LEU A 195 0.23 -6.73 2.89
CA LEU A 195 0.41 -8.14 2.55
C LEU A 195 0.11 -9.12 3.69
N GLU A 196 0.01 -8.64 4.92
CA GLU A 196 -0.03 -9.48 6.13
C GLU A 196 -1.19 -9.13 7.09
N TYR A 197 -2.29 -8.56 6.57
CA TYR A 197 -3.52 -8.32 7.34
C TYR A 197 -4.58 -9.35 7.01
#